data_200b1660e37629aee36a7b6114e61580
#
_entry.id   200b1660e37629aee36a7b6114e61580
#
_cell.length_a   1.000
_cell.length_b   1.000
_cell.length_c   1.000
_cell.angle_alpha   90.00
_cell.angle_beta   90.00
_cell.angle_gamma   90.00
#
_symmetry.space_group_name_H-M   'P 1'
#
loop_
_entity.id
_entity.type
_entity.pdbx_description
1 polymer ?
#
loop_
_entity_poly.entity_id
_entity_poly.type
_entity_poly.pdbx_seq_one_letter_code
_entity_poly.pdbx_strand_id
1 'polypeptide(L)'
;SPEAFRNPKDFKKLAEEVSGKIKSECPGVRWRESYATMGRFDVVDIVESDDPKQIERAAMIIRGSGHSTTETLAATGWQDFLSML
;
A
#
# COMPACT_ATOMS: atom_id res chain seq x y z
N SER A 1 6.36 -9.82 -8.54
CA SER A 1 7.49 -10.41 -9.25
C SER A 1 7.72 -9.71 -10.58
N PRO A 2 8.95 -9.33 -10.91
CA PRO A 2 9.25 -8.68 -12.20
C PRO A 2 8.86 -9.53 -13.41
N GLU A 3 8.90 -10.83 -13.27
CA GLU A 3 8.55 -11.74 -14.39
C GLU A 3 7.07 -11.71 -14.73
N ALA A 4 6.22 -11.22 -13.83
CA ALA A 4 4.79 -11.12 -14.07
C ALA A 4 4.43 -10.02 -15.07
N PHE A 5 5.34 -9.09 -15.31
CA PHE A 5 5.07 -7.92 -16.15
C PHE A 5 6.13 -7.76 -17.22
N ARG A 6 5.78 -8.17 -18.44
CA ARG A 6 6.66 -7.99 -19.62
C ARG A 6 6.57 -6.57 -20.16
N ASN A 7 5.47 -5.88 -19.84
CA ASN A 7 5.19 -4.54 -20.33
C ASN A 7 4.88 -3.63 -19.14
N PRO A 8 5.60 -2.50 -18.97
CA PRO A 8 5.33 -1.57 -17.88
C PRO A 8 3.88 -1.07 -17.82
N LYS A 9 3.20 -1.01 -18.97
CA LYS A 9 1.79 -0.61 -19.04
C LYS A 9 0.88 -1.62 -18.34
N ASP A 10 1.26 -2.88 -18.29
CA ASP A 10 0.49 -3.93 -17.61
C ASP A 10 0.54 -3.70 -16.10
N PHE A 11 1.70 -3.32 -15.59
CA PHE A 11 1.84 -2.95 -14.17
C PHE A 11 1.01 -1.71 -13.83
N LYS A 12 1.06 -0.69 -14.69
CA LYS A 12 0.27 0.52 -14.48
C LYS A 12 -1.23 0.19 -14.39
N LYS A 13 -1.70 -0.63 -15.31
CA LYS A 13 -3.11 -1.05 -15.34
C LYS A 13 -3.49 -1.81 -14.06
N LEU A 14 -2.66 -2.75 -13.63
CA LEU A 14 -2.90 -3.50 -12.40
C LEU A 14 -2.92 -2.57 -11.20
N ALA A 15 -1.99 -1.64 -11.10
CA ALA A 15 -1.93 -0.69 -10.00
C ALA A 15 -3.20 0.16 -9.92
N GLU A 16 -3.73 0.59 -11.07
CA GLU A 16 -4.97 1.35 -11.13
C GLU A 16 -6.18 0.51 -10.70
N GLU A 17 -6.25 -0.74 -11.12
CA GLU A 17 -7.31 -1.67 -10.73
C GLU A 17 -7.29 -1.94 -9.22
N VAL A 18 -6.11 -2.22 -8.67
CA VAL A 18 -5.94 -2.47 -7.23
C VAL A 18 -6.30 -1.23 -6.42
N SER A 19 -5.84 -0.07 -6.85
CA SER A 19 -6.17 1.20 -6.20
C SER A 19 -7.67 1.46 -6.18
N GLY A 20 -8.35 1.22 -7.30
CA GLY A 20 -9.81 1.38 -7.39
C GLY A 20 -10.55 0.44 -6.45
N LYS A 21 -10.08 -0.80 -6.35
CA LYS A 21 -10.68 -1.79 -5.45
C LYS A 21 -10.51 -1.40 -3.99
N ILE A 22 -9.33 -0.92 -3.60
CA ILE A 22 -9.07 -0.46 -2.25
C ILE A 22 -9.98 0.73 -1.91
N LYS A 23 -10.12 1.69 -2.82
CA LYS A 23 -11.00 2.84 -2.59
C LYS A 23 -12.44 2.42 -2.35
N SER A 24 -12.94 1.44 -3.08
CA SER A 24 -14.33 1.01 -2.94
C SER A 24 -14.55 0.10 -1.74
N GLU A 25 -13.60 -0.76 -1.39
CA GLU A 25 -13.76 -1.75 -0.32
C GLU A 25 -13.17 -1.32 1.02
N CYS A 26 -12.28 -0.34 1.03
CA CYS A 26 -11.64 0.15 2.22
C CYS A 26 -11.80 1.67 2.35
N PRO A 27 -13.05 2.16 2.49
CA PRO A 27 -13.29 3.61 2.50
C PRO A 27 -12.65 4.32 3.70
N GLY A 28 -12.32 3.57 4.76
CA GLY A 28 -11.65 4.11 5.94
C GLY A 28 -10.15 4.28 5.80
N VAL A 29 -9.57 3.90 4.67
CA VAL A 29 -8.13 4.07 4.43
C VAL A 29 -7.89 5.40 3.71
N ARG A 30 -7.06 6.24 4.30
CA ARG A 30 -6.62 7.50 3.70
C ARG A 30 -5.23 7.28 3.12
N TRP A 31 -5.13 7.30 1.80
CA TRP A 31 -3.87 7.16 1.10
C TRP A 31 -3.18 8.51 1.07
N ARG A 32 -2.02 8.61 1.71
CA ARG A 32 -1.30 9.88 1.82
C ARG A 32 -0.28 10.05 0.72
N GLU A 33 0.59 9.07 0.56
CA GLU A 33 1.68 9.15 -0.41
C GLU A 33 2.04 7.76 -0.91
N SER A 34 2.58 7.70 -2.12
CA SER A 34 3.12 6.48 -2.70
C SER A 34 4.42 6.80 -3.40
N TYR A 35 5.39 5.93 -3.26
CA TYR A 35 6.69 6.06 -3.87
C TYR A 35 7.08 4.77 -4.55
N ALA A 36 7.61 4.87 -5.78
CA ALA A 36 8.35 3.79 -6.39
C ALA A 36 9.77 3.85 -5.84
N THR A 37 10.29 2.74 -5.38
CA THR A 37 11.60 2.70 -4.73
C THR A 37 12.52 1.73 -5.43
N MET A 38 13.80 1.93 -5.27
CA MET A 38 14.85 1.02 -5.72
C MET A 38 15.49 0.42 -4.47
N GLY A 39 15.48 -0.89 -4.37
CA GLY A 39 16.02 -1.58 -3.22
C GLY A 39 15.16 -2.76 -2.83
N ARG A 40 15.08 -3.01 -1.52
CA ARG A 40 14.35 -4.18 -1.01
C ARG A 40 12.86 -4.17 -1.35
N PHE A 41 12.25 -2.99 -1.33
CA PHE A 41 10.85 -2.83 -1.66
C PHE A 41 10.71 -2.09 -2.99
N ASP A 42 9.71 -2.47 -3.77
CA ASP A 42 9.43 -1.82 -5.05
C ASP A 42 8.55 -0.58 -4.89
N VAL A 43 7.64 -0.61 -3.91
CA VAL A 43 6.70 0.48 -3.64
C VAL A 43 6.60 0.67 -2.14
N VAL A 44 6.58 1.92 -1.72
CA VAL A 44 6.29 2.30 -0.33
C VAL A 44 5.08 3.21 -0.33
N ASP A 45 4.09 2.84 0.45
CA ASP A 45 2.86 3.61 0.60
C ASP A 45 2.72 4.11 2.03
N ILE A 46 2.32 5.36 2.18
CA ILE A 46 1.98 5.94 3.47
C ILE A 46 0.46 6.05 3.54
N VAL A 47 -0.12 5.30 4.46
CA VAL A 47 -1.57 5.24 4.60
C VAL A 47 -1.98 5.45 6.06
N GLU A 48 -3.17 5.95 6.26
CA GLU A 48 -3.74 6.18 7.58
C GLU A 48 -5.16 5.62 7.65
N SER A 49 -5.54 5.13 8.83
CA SER A 49 -6.91 4.74 9.10
C SER A 49 -7.16 4.78 10.60
N ASP A 50 -8.39 5.08 10.97
CA ASP A 50 -8.84 4.99 12.36
C ASP A 50 -9.14 3.54 12.74
N ASP A 51 -9.22 2.66 11.74
CA ASP A 51 -9.47 1.22 11.93
C ASP A 51 -8.35 0.40 11.29
N PRO A 52 -7.48 -0.22 12.11
CA PRO A 52 -6.38 -1.05 11.59
C PRO A 52 -6.84 -2.19 10.67
N LYS A 53 -8.06 -2.68 10.86
CA LYS A 53 -8.60 -3.75 10.01
C LYS A 53 -8.76 -3.32 8.56
N GLN A 54 -9.02 -2.03 8.34
CA GLN A 54 -9.08 -1.48 6.99
C GLN A 54 -7.72 -1.52 6.31
N ILE A 55 -6.66 -1.25 7.05
CA ILE A 55 -5.29 -1.36 6.55
C ILE A 55 -4.96 -2.81 6.20
N GLU A 56 -5.31 -3.75 7.07
CA GLU A 56 -5.11 -5.17 6.81
C GLU A 56 -5.86 -5.62 5.56
N ARG A 57 -7.09 -5.16 5.39
CA ARG A 57 -7.90 -5.48 4.22
C ARG A 57 -7.25 -4.95 2.94
N ALA A 58 -6.75 -3.71 2.97
CA ALA A 58 -6.05 -3.14 1.83
C ALA A 58 -4.80 -3.96 1.46
N ALA A 59 -4.02 -4.38 2.46
CA ALA A 59 -2.87 -5.25 2.23
C ALA A 59 -3.28 -6.58 1.58
N MET A 60 -4.38 -7.17 2.03
CA MET A 60 -4.88 -8.42 1.46
C MET A 60 -5.35 -8.24 0.01
N ILE A 61 -5.94 -7.10 -0.31
CA ILE A 61 -6.31 -6.78 -1.69
C ILE A 61 -5.07 -6.72 -2.59
N ILE A 62 -4.00 -6.10 -2.11
CA ILE A 62 -2.74 -6.05 -2.85
C ILE A 62 -2.17 -7.44 -3.07
N ARG A 63 -2.12 -8.26 -2.01
CA ARG A 63 -1.65 -9.65 -2.12
C ARG A 63 -2.53 -10.49 -3.04
N GLY A 64 -3.83 -10.24 -2.98
CA GLY A 64 -4.80 -10.96 -3.80
C GLY A 64 -4.64 -10.70 -5.30
N SER A 65 -3.88 -9.68 -5.69
CA SER A 65 -3.53 -9.45 -7.10
C SER A 65 -2.68 -10.59 -7.69
N GLY A 66 -2.08 -11.41 -6.81
CA GLY A 66 -1.29 -12.58 -7.22
C GLY A 66 0.17 -12.30 -7.53
N HIS A 67 0.60 -11.04 -7.47
CA HIS A 67 1.94 -10.66 -7.91
C HIS A 67 2.74 -9.88 -6.87
N SER A 68 2.19 -9.73 -5.66
CA SER A 68 2.80 -8.88 -4.66
C SER A 68 2.79 -9.52 -3.30
N THR A 69 3.82 -9.21 -2.52
CA THR A 69 3.86 -9.46 -1.08
C THR A 69 3.85 -8.10 -0.40
N THR A 70 3.46 -8.06 0.86
CA THR A 70 3.38 -6.80 1.61
C THR A 70 4.01 -6.94 2.98
N GLU A 71 4.54 -5.85 3.49
CA GLU A 71 4.97 -5.71 4.87
C GLU A 71 4.38 -4.42 5.38
N THR A 72 3.65 -4.47 6.47
CA THR A 72 2.99 -3.30 7.04
C THR A 72 3.67 -2.92 8.35
N LEU A 73 4.10 -1.67 8.46
CA LEU A 73 4.73 -1.13 9.65
C LEU A 73 3.79 -0.10 10.26
N ALA A 74 3.45 -0.28 11.54
CA ALA A 74 2.76 0.76 12.27
C ALA A 74 3.73 1.91 12.49
N ALA A 75 3.29 3.13 12.25
CA ALA A 75 4.14 4.31 12.34
C ALA A 75 3.43 5.42 13.10
N THR A 76 4.21 6.14 13.88
CA THR A 76 3.77 7.34 14.58
C THR A 76 4.54 8.53 14.02
N GLY A 77 3.86 9.64 13.77
CA GLY A 77 4.52 10.87 13.33
C GLY A 77 5.65 11.24 14.29
N TRP A 78 6.76 11.72 13.75
CA TRP A 78 7.96 11.96 14.55
C TRP A 78 7.70 12.91 15.72
N GLN A 79 7.01 14.03 15.46
CA GLN A 79 6.72 14.99 16.52
C GLN A 79 5.77 14.41 17.59
N ASP A 80 4.80 13.63 17.16
CA ASP A 80 3.89 12.96 18.11
C ASP A 80 4.64 11.96 18.97
N PHE A 81 5.56 11.22 18.35
CA PHE A 81 6.42 10.29 19.07
C PHE A 81 7.27 11.02 20.12
N LEU A 82 7.92 12.10 19.74
CA LEU A 82 8.74 12.86 20.67
C LEU A 82 7.92 13.44 21.80
N SER A 83 6.68 13.88 21.53
CA SER A 83 5.84 14.51 22.54
C SER A 83 5.36 13.53 23.62
N MET A 84 5.38 12.25 23.36
CA MET A 84 4.99 11.25 24.37
C MET A 84 6.18 10.78 25.24
N LEU A 85 7.39 11.24 24.95
CA LEU A 85 8.56 10.95 25.74
C LEU A 85 8.74 11.98 26.85
#